data_2779eb975baf00677b4be1f1b1b4065a
#
_entry.id   2779eb975baf00677b4be1f1b1b4065a
#
_cell.length_a   1.000
_cell.length_b   1.000
_cell.length_c   1.000
_cell.angle_alpha   90.00
_cell.angle_beta   90.00
_cell.angle_gamma   90.00
#
_symmetry.space_group_name_H-M   'P 1'
#
loop_
_entity.id
_entity.type
_entity.pdbx_description
1 polymer ?
#
loop_
_entity_poly.entity_id
_entity_poly.type
_entity_poly.pdbx_seq_one_letter_code
_entity_poly.pdbx_strand_id
1 'polypeptide(L)'
;MGKRSNFDRVERDFYPTPYKAVTPLIPHIADITRYEEPCAGNGALISYLTKHGKVCGRASDIEPKSAYIKTGDATHQYSCLGQAFITNPPWSRDILHKIIVRLSSIAPTYLLFDADWMHTKQSAEYMHLCKKVISVGRVKWIENSPNTGKDNCAWYQFDKHYTGKTVFVGQNGT
;
A
#
# COMPACT_ATOMS: atom_id res chain seq x y z
N MET A 1 13.47 3.10 21.57
CA MET A 1 13.14 4.17 20.59
C MET A 1 14.09 4.06 19.41
N GLY A 2 13.61 3.60 18.26
CA GLY A 2 14.41 3.59 17.03
C GLY A 2 14.63 5.02 16.55
N LYS A 3 15.88 5.43 16.36
CA LYS A 3 16.19 6.69 15.69
C LYS A 3 15.64 6.62 14.28
N ARG A 4 14.75 7.55 13.92
CA ARG A 4 14.34 7.77 12.52
C ARG A 4 15.59 7.96 11.67
N SER A 5 15.59 7.33 10.49
CA SER A 5 16.71 7.49 9.54
C SER A 5 16.83 8.95 9.12
N ASN A 6 18.03 9.52 9.26
CA ASN A 6 18.38 10.85 8.72
C ASN A 6 18.66 10.76 7.20
N PHE A 7 17.73 10.22 6.42
CA PHE A 7 17.78 10.38 4.97
C PHE A 7 16.94 11.60 4.59
N ASP A 8 17.45 12.44 3.69
CA ASP A 8 16.63 13.43 3.01
C ASP A 8 15.46 12.67 2.38
N ARG A 9 14.23 13.02 2.78
CA ARG A 9 13.05 12.41 2.20
C ARG A 9 13.02 12.73 0.71
N VAL A 10 12.87 11.68 -0.10
CA VAL A 10 12.62 11.86 -1.53
C VAL A 10 11.31 12.63 -1.68
N GLU A 11 11.29 13.58 -2.60
CA GLU A 11 10.13 14.41 -2.87
C GLU A 11 8.87 13.54 -3.04
N ARG A 12 7.81 13.88 -2.30
CA ARG A 12 6.51 13.17 -2.28
C ARG A 12 6.56 11.71 -1.85
N ASP A 13 7.56 11.32 -1.04
CA ASP A 13 7.71 9.93 -0.55
C ASP A 13 7.76 8.88 -1.70
N PHE A 14 8.33 9.27 -2.87
CA PHE A 14 8.44 8.35 -4.00
C PHE A 14 9.51 7.28 -3.75
N TYR A 15 9.07 6.08 -3.39
CA TYR A 15 9.91 4.90 -3.27
C TYR A 15 9.29 3.76 -4.08
N PRO A 16 9.95 3.28 -5.16
CA PRO A 16 9.48 2.11 -5.90
C PRO A 16 9.28 0.93 -4.97
N THR A 17 8.15 0.25 -5.10
CA THR A 17 7.83 -0.89 -4.24
C THR A 17 8.80 -2.03 -4.50
N PRO A 18 9.56 -2.51 -3.49
CA PRO A 18 10.46 -3.64 -3.67
C PRO A 18 9.69 -4.97 -3.82
N TYR A 19 10.19 -5.89 -4.64
CA TYR A 19 9.55 -7.21 -4.83
C TYR A 19 9.30 -7.95 -3.51
N LYS A 20 10.27 -7.90 -2.59
CA LYS A 20 10.16 -8.51 -1.26
C LYS A 20 8.93 -8.03 -0.48
N ALA A 21 8.49 -6.80 -0.69
CA ALA A 21 7.29 -6.29 -0.04
C ALA A 21 5.99 -6.84 -0.64
N VAL A 22 6.02 -7.30 -1.90
CA VAL A 22 4.85 -7.80 -2.61
C VAL A 22 4.54 -9.25 -2.25
N THR A 23 5.56 -10.07 -2.08
CA THR A 23 5.42 -11.53 -1.84
C THR A 23 4.46 -11.88 -0.69
N PRO A 24 4.49 -11.22 0.48
CA PRO A 24 3.56 -11.52 1.58
C PRO A 24 2.09 -11.23 1.26
N LEU A 25 1.82 -10.33 0.30
CA LEU A 25 0.45 -9.99 -0.10
C LEU A 25 -0.20 -11.09 -0.94
N ILE A 26 0.57 -11.80 -1.77
CA ILE A 26 0.05 -12.69 -2.81
C ILE A 26 -0.98 -13.71 -2.31
N PRO A 27 -0.76 -14.45 -1.19
CA PRO A 27 -1.76 -15.40 -0.68
C PRO A 27 -3.09 -14.75 -0.29
N HIS A 28 -3.07 -13.45 0.03
CA HIS A 28 -4.23 -12.72 0.54
C HIS A 28 -5.06 -12.01 -0.55
N ILE A 29 -4.60 -12.09 -1.79
CA ILE A 29 -5.29 -11.56 -2.98
C ILE A 29 -5.53 -12.65 -4.03
N ALA A 30 -5.60 -13.92 -3.60
CA ALA A 30 -5.76 -15.06 -4.52
C ALA A 30 -7.04 -14.94 -5.37
N ASP A 31 -8.12 -14.46 -4.80
CA ASP A 31 -9.43 -14.22 -5.41
C ASP A 31 -9.52 -12.93 -6.26
N ILE A 32 -8.50 -12.06 -6.20
CA ILE A 32 -8.44 -10.84 -7.00
C ILE A 32 -7.71 -11.13 -8.31
N THR A 33 -8.40 -10.98 -9.42
CA THR A 33 -7.81 -11.08 -10.76
C THR A 33 -7.51 -9.71 -11.36
N ARG A 34 -8.37 -8.72 -11.10
CA ARG A 34 -8.25 -7.35 -11.62
C ARG A 34 -8.30 -6.33 -10.50
N TYR A 35 -7.33 -5.41 -10.46
CA TYR A 35 -7.20 -4.36 -9.45
C TYR A 35 -6.90 -3.00 -10.10
N GLU A 36 -6.88 -1.95 -9.30
CA GLU A 36 -6.42 -0.62 -9.68
C GLU A 36 -5.32 -0.13 -8.75
N GLU A 37 -4.36 0.61 -9.30
CA GLU A 37 -3.26 1.21 -8.55
C GLU A 37 -3.28 2.74 -8.68
N PRO A 38 -3.82 3.46 -7.68
CA PRO A 38 -3.98 4.91 -7.72
C PRO A 38 -2.76 5.72 -7.25
N CYS A 39 -1.66 5.07 -6.85
CA CYS A 39 -0.37 5.68 -6.53
C CYS A 39 0.75 4.86 -7.20
N ALA A 40 0.68 4.73 -8.53
CA ALA A 40 1.45 3.75 -9.28
C ALA A 40 2.92 4.12 -9.50
N GLY A 41 3.29 5.40 -9.30
CA GLY A 41 4.67 5.87 -9.43
C GLY A 41 5.30 5.52 -10.78
N ASN A 42 6.26 4.59 -10.76
CA ASN A 42 6.92 4.07 -11.96
C ASN A 42 6.35 2.72 -12.45
N GLY A 43 5.34 2.15 -11.76
CA GLY A 43 4.73 0.87 -12.11
C GLY A 43 5.45 -0.37 -11.58
N ALA A 44 6.37 -0.24 -10.63
CA ALA A 44 7.09 -1.38 -10.07
C ALA A 44 6.15 -2.44 -9.46
N LEU A 45 5.17 -2.01 -8.66
CA LEU A 45 4.17 -2.90 -8.08
C LEU A 45 3.33 -3.59 -9.15
N ILE A 46 2.93 -2.88 -10.22
CA ILE A 46 2.20 -3.46 -11.36
C ILE A 46 3.01 -4.57 -11.99
N SER A 47 4.29 -4.32 -12.27
CA SER A 47 5.18 -5.31 -12.87
C SER A 47 5.27 -6.59 -12.03
N TYR A 48 5.35 -6.47 -10.70
CA TYR A 48 5.42 -7.63 -9.82
C TYR A 48 4.09 -8.39 -9.71
N LEU A 49 2.98 -7.68 -9.57
CA LEU A 49 1.65 -8.31 -9.50
C LEU A 49 1.27 -9.01 -10.82
N THR A 50 1.70 -8.46 -11.96
CA THR A 50 1.52 -9.11 -13.27
C THR A 50 2.22 -10.48 -13.33
N LYS A 51 3.41 -10.63 -12.75
CA LYS A 51 4.11 -11.93 -12.66
C LYS A 51 3.32 -12.98 -11.86
N HIS A 52 2.41 -12.53 -11.00
CA HIS A 52 1.49 -13.38 -10.22
C HIS A 52 0.09 -13.46 -10.85
N GLY A 53 -0.05 -13.14 -12.14
CA GLY A 53 -1.31 -13.27 -12.88
C GLY A 53 -2.36 -12.22 -12.55
N LYS A 54 -1.98 -11.11 -11.89
CA LYS A 54 -2.90 -10.01 -11.58
C LYS A 54 -2.90 -8.97 -12.68
N VAL A 55 -4.05 -8.43 -13.01
CA VAL A 55 -4.25 -7.44 -14.08
C VAL A 55 -4.54 -6.08 -13.47
N CYS A 56 -3.69 -5.09 -13.73
CA CYS A 56 -3.98 -3.71 -13.39
C CYS A 56 -4.96 -3.12 -14.43
N GLY A 57 -6.19 -2.82 -13.99
CA GLY A 57 -7.22 -2.28 -14.87
C GLY A 57 -7.06 -0.79 -15.12
N ARG A 58 -6.57 -0.05 -14.14
CA ARG A 58 -6.25 1.37 -14.23
C ARG A 58 -5.07 1.67 -13.31
N ALA A 59 -4.07 2.37 -13.85
CA ALA A 59 -2.93 2.90 -13.11
C ALA A 59 -2.93 4.42 -13.17
N SER A 60 -2.84 5.08 -12.02
CA SER A 60 -2.71 6.53 -11.93
C SER A 60 -1.73 6.94 -10.81
N ASP A 61 -1.21 8.14 -10.91
CA ASP A 61 -0.36 8.75 -9.90
C ASP A 61 -0.51 10.28 -10.00
N ILE A 62 -0.29 10.99 -8.91
CA ILE A 62 -0.32 12.46 -8.95
C ILE A 62 0.85 13.02 -9.78
N GLU A 63 1.95 12.26 -9.86
CA GLU A 63 3.15 12.56 -10.65
C GLU A 63 3.71 11.29 -11.29
N PRO A 64 3.09 10.81 -12.40
CA PRO A 64 3.49 9.58 -13.04
C PRO A 64 4.96 9.60 -13.48
N LYS A 65 5.68 8.52 -13.21
CA LYS A 65 7.07 8.31 -13.66
C LYS A 65 7.15 7.35 -14.86
N SER A 66 6.01 7.05 -15.49
CA SER A 66 5.93 6.19 -16.69
C SER A 66 4.79 6.64 -17.59
N ALA A 67 4.99 6.61 -18.91
CA ALA A 67 4.04 7.11 -19.91
C ALA A 67 2.70 6.36 -19.94
N TYR A 68 2.63 5.11 -19.46
CA TYR A 68 1.38 4.34 -19.43
C TYR A 68 0.55 4.59 -18.15
N ILE A 69 1.09 5.31 -17.16
CA ILE A 69 0.39 5.68 -15.94
C ILE A 69 -0.25 7.06 -16.15
N LYS A 70 -1.53 7.18 -15.85
CA LYS A 70 -2.28 8.43 -16.02
C LYS A 70 -2.08 9.35 -14.82
N THR A 71 -2.14 10.66 -15.03
CA THR A 71 -2.20 11.61 -13.93
C THR A 71 -3.54 11.49 -13.21
N GLY A 72 -3.51 11.39 -11.89
CA GLY A 72 -4.70 11.28 -11.05
C GLY A 72 -4.36 11.36 -9.57
N ASP A 73 -5.30 11.87 -8.77
CA ASP A 73 -5.18 11.99 -7.33
C ASP A 73 -6.00 10.89 -6.64
N ALA A 74 -5.34 10.04 -5.86
CA ALA A 74 -5.97 8.95 -5.13
C ALA A 74 -7.03 9.43 -4.11
N THR A 75 -6.89 10.65 -3.58
CA THR A 75 -7.86 11.24 -2.64
C THR A 75 -9.16 11.67 -3.32
N HIS A 76 -9.18 11.77 -4.65
CA HIS A 76 -10.34 12.14 -5.47
C HIS A 76 -10.87 10.98 -6.33
N GLN A 77 -10.41 9.76 -6.10
CA GLN A 77 -10.90 8.57 -6.80
C GLN A 77 -12.42 8.39 -6.59
N TYR A 78 -13.21 8.07 -7.61
CA TYR A 78 -14.68 7.92 -7.50
C TYR A 78 -15.21 6.55 -7.86
N SER A 79 -14.42 5.70 -8.47
CA SER A 79 -14.82 4.34 -8.86
C SER A 79 -13.66 3.39 -8.87
N CYS A 80 -13.93 2.12 -8.72
CA CYS A 80 -13.01 1.03 -8.98
C CYS A 80 -13.59 0.14 -10.07
N LEU A 81 -12.88 0.01 -11.20
CA LEU A 81 -13.25 -0.89 -12.29
C LEU A 81 -12.70 -2.30 -12.08
N GLY A 82 -11.87 -2.48 -11.07
CA GLY A 82 -11.36 -3.77 -10.59
C GLY A 82 -12.15 -4.28 -9.38
N GLN A 83 -11.61 -5.32 -8.75
CA GLN A 83 -12.17 -5.91 -7.54
C GLN A 83 -11.63 -5.24 -6.27
N ALA A 84 -10.50 -4.54 -6.37
CA ALA A 84 -9.83 -3.88 -5.26
C ALA A 84 -8.89 -2.77 -5.72
N PHE A 85 -8.50 -1.90 -4.80
CA PHE A 85 -7.31 -1.06 -4.90
C PHE A 85 -6.12 -1.77 -4.24
N ILE A 86 -4.96 -1.76 -4.90
CA ILE A 86 -3.70 -2.30 -4.35
C ILE A 86 -2.61 -1.28 -4.67
N THR A 87 -2.02 -0.66 -3.66
CA THR A 87 -1.05 0.42 -3.89
C THR A 87 -0.10 0.64 -2.70
N ASN A 88 1.06 1.25 -2.98
CA ASN A 88 1.99 1.78 -2.00
C ASN A 88 1.81 3.32 -1.98
N PRO A 89 0.96 3.85 -1.07
CA PRO A 89 0.63 5.27 -1.03
C PRO A 89 1.75 6.10 -0.37
N PRO A 90 1.71 7.44 -0.48
CA PRO A 90 2.52 8.31 0.37
C PRO A 90 2.26 8.04 1.86
N TRP A 91 3.32 8.01 2.69
CA TRP A 91 3.21 7.69 4.12
C TRP A 91 2.93 8.90 5.01
N SER A 92 2.90 10.12 4.43
CA SER A 92 2.50 11.32 5.17
C SER A 92 1.07 11.19 5.66
N ARG A 93 0.85 11.38 6.97
CA ARG A 93 -0.43 11.08 7.64
C ARG A 93 -1.62 11.81 7.04
N ASP A 94 -1.45 13.08 6.70
CA ASP A 94 -2.52 13.91 6.14
C ASP A 94 -3.07 13.38 4.80
N ILE A 95 -2.18 12.82 3.96
CA ILE A 95 -2.56 12.24 2.67
C ILE A 95 -3.01 10.79 2.86
N LEU A 96 -2.25 10.00 3.63
CA LEU A 96 -2.55 8.59 3.89
C LEU A 96 -3.96 8.38 4.44
N HIS A 97 -4.36 9.16 5.44
CA HIS A 97 -5.68 9.03 6.06
C HIS A 97 -6.81 9.36 5.08
N LYS A 98 -6.65 10.37 4.24
CA LYS A 98 -7.61 10.68 3.16
C LYS A 98 -7.72 9.52 2.16
N ILE A 99 -6.58 8.92 1.78
CA ILE A 99 -6.54 7.75 0.88
C ILE A 99 -7.26 6.55 1.52
N ILE A 100 -6.98 6.24 2.80
CA ILE A 100 -7.65 5.16 3.53
C ILE A 100 -9.18 5.31 3.45
N VAL A 101 -9.69 6.47 3.87
CA VAL A 101 -11.13 6.74 3.90
C VAL A 101 -11.71 6.69 2.49
N ARG A 102 -11.06 7.35 1.53
CA ARG A 102 -11.59 7.47 0.17
C ARG A 102 -11.64 6.14 -0.55
N LEU A 103 -10.53 5.41 -0.61
CA LEU A 103 -10.47 4.17 -1.37
C LEU A 103 -11.31 3.07 -0.72
N SER A 104 -11.26 2.90 0.60
CA SER A 104 -12.03 1.87 1.30
C SER A 104 -13.55 2.11 1.23
N SER A 105 -13.98 3.35 0.98
CA SER A 105 -15.41 3.67 0.76
C SER A 105 -15.93 3.19 -0.61
N ILE A 106 -15.03 2.87 -1.55
CA ILE A 106 -15.38 2.48 -2.92
C ILE A 106 -15.23 0.97 -3.12
N ALA A 107 -14.11 0.39 -2.68
CA ALA A 107 -13.80 -1.03 -2.85
C ALA A 107 -12.81 -1.51 -1.77
N PRO A 108 -12.67 -2.84 -1.54
CA PRO A 108 -11.58 -3.38 -0.74
C PRO A 108 -10.24 -2.79 -1.16
N THR A 109 -9.45 -2.34 -0.19
CA THR A 109 -8.25 -1.54 -0.44
C THR A 109 -7.07 -2.11 0.32
N TYR A 110 -5.97 -2.41 -0.39
CA TYR A 110 -4.72 -2.91 0.18
C TYR A 110 -3.65 -1.84 0.07
N LEU A 111 -3.17 -1.35 1.20
CA LEU A 111 -2.18 -0.28 1.28
C LEU A 111 -0.91 -0.78 1.98
N LEU A 112 0.26 -0.51 1.36
CA LEU A 112 1.57 -0.81 1.93
C LEU A 112 2.14 0.41 2.62
N PHE A 113 2.29 0.38 3.94
CA PHE A 113 2.93 1.48 4.67
C PHE A 113 3.47 1.03 6.03
N ASP A 114 3.93 2.01 6.82
CA ASP A 114 4.54 1.86 8.14
C ASP A 114 3.75 0.93 9.07
N ALA A 115 4.39 -0.15 9.54
CA ALA A 115 3.76 -1.11 10.44
C ALA A 115 3.49 -0.52 11.84
N ASP A 116 4.25 0.47 12.27
CA ASP A 116 4.05 1.10 13.58
C ASP A 116 2.83 2.05 13.59
N TRP A 117 2.27 2.37 12.42
CA TRP A 117 1.08 3.22 12.31
C TRP A 117 -0.09 2.69 13.14
N MET A 118 -0.34 1.38 13.16
CA MET A 118 -1.47 0.78 13.91
C MET A 118 -1.37 0.98 15.42
N HIS A 119 -0.20 1.31 15.95
CA HIS A 119 0.05 1.58 17.37
C HIS A 119 -0.10 3.07 17.74
N THR A 120 -0.36 3.94 16.77
CA THR A 120 -0.50 5.37 17.01
C THR A 120 -1.92 5.73 17.46
N LYS A 121 -2.06 6.84 18.22
CA LYS A 121 -3.39 7.36 18.58
C LYS A 121 -4.23 7.74 17.35
N GLN A 122 -3.56 8.21 16.27
CA GLN A 122 -4.22 8.61 15.03
C GLN A 122 -4.87 7.44 14.30
N SER A 123 -4.31 6.23 14.41
CA SER A 123 -4.88 5.06 13.75
C SER A 123 -6.25 4.65 14.32
N ALA A 124 -6.53 4.98 15.56
CA ALA A 124 -7.77 4.59 16.25
C ALA A 124 -9.04 5.02 15.47
N GLU A 125 -8.98 6.16 14.77
CA GLU A 125 -10.09 6.66 13.95
C GLU A 125 -10.35 5.80 12.69
N TYR A 126 -9.36 5.01 12.23
CA TYR A 126 -9.43 4.26 10.98
C TYR A 126 -9.41 2.75 11.16
N MET A 127 -9.02 2.24 12.34
CA MET A 127 -8.88 0.81 12.59
C MET A 127 -10.21 0.04 12.45
N HIS A 128 -11.35 0.69 12.65
CA HIS A 128 -12.66 0.07 12.41
C HIS A 128 -12.89 -0.33 10.94
N LEU A 129 -12.16 0.28 9.98
CA LEU A 129 -12.16 -0.07 8.56
C LEU A 129 -11.16 -1.19 8.24
N CYS A 130 -10.22 -1.47 9.15
CA CYS A 130 -9.12 -2.39 8.90
C CYS A 130 -9.54 -3.84 9.13
N LYS A 131 -9.61 -4.60 8.05
CA LYS A 131 -9.92 -6.03 8.06
C LYS A 131 -8.72 -6.89 8.43
N LYS A 132 -7.55 -6.56 7.89
CA LYS A 132 -6.35 -7.39 8.01
C LYS A 132 -5.08 -6.54 7.98
N VAL A 133 -4.10 -6.94 8.79
CA VAL A 133 -2.73 -6.43 8.74
C VAL A 133 -1.82 -7.61 8.42
N ILE A 134 -1.07 -7.51 7.32
CA ILE A 134 -0.14 -8.56 6.86
C ILE A 134 1.28 -8.04 7.05
N SER A 135 2.04 -8.66 7.92
CA SER A 135 3.39 -8.26 8.24
C SER A 135 4.33 -8.49 7.05
N VAL A 136 5.09 -7.46 6.68
CA VAL A 136 6.16 -7.54 5.68
C VAL A 136 7.54 -7.47 6.34
N GLY A 137 7.65 -6.67 7.39
CA GLY A 137 8.91 -6.40 8.08
C GLY A 137 9.75 -5.34 7.35
N ARG A 138 11.07 -5.41 7.55
CA ARG A 138 12.00 -4.44 6.94
C ARG A 138 12.30 -4.81 5.49
N VAL A 139 12.17 -3.82 4.62
CA VAL A 139 12.52 -3.96 3.20
C VAL A 139 13.56 -2.94 2.79
N LYS A 140 14.29 -3.26 1.73
CA LYS A 140 15.27 -2.37 1.13
C LYS A 140 14.56 -1.52 0.08
N TRP A 141 14.28 -0.26 0.39
CA TRP A 141 13.59 0.67 -0.50
C TRP A 141 14.46 1.22 -1.62
N ILE A 142 15.77 1.30 -1.37
CA ILE A 142 16.76 1.75 -2.35
C ILE A 142 17.64 0.56 -2.72
N GLU A 143 17.55 0.08 -3.94
CA GLU A 143 18.13 -1.19 -4.40
C GLU A 143 19.63 -1.30 -4.16
N ASN A 144 20.38 -0.24 -4.39
CA ASN A 144 21.84 -0.20 -4.23
C ASN A 144 22.31 0.38 -2.88
N SER A 145 21.41 0.63 -1.95
CA SER A 145 21.80 1.08 -0.61
C SER A 145 22.49 -0.06 0.16
N PRO A 146 23.57 0.19 0.90
CA PRO A 146 24.17 -0.81 1.79
C PRO A 146 23.24 -1.17 2.97
N ASN A 147 22.26 -0.33 3.27
CA ASN A 147 21.38 -0.47 4.43
C ASN A 147 19.96 -0.92 4.03
N THR A 148 19.41 -1.87 4.80
CA THR A 148 17.97 -2.14 4.82
C THR A 148 17.23 -0.95 5.43
N GLY A 149 15.98 -0.70 5.01
CA GLY A 149 15.12 0.28 5.67
C GLY A 149 15.04 0.01 7.17
N LYS A 150 15.01 1.06 7.98
CA LYS A 150 14.94 0.94 9.45
C LYS A 150 13.54 0.63 9.94
N ASP A 151 12.53 1.02 9.16
CA ASP A 151 11.13 0.90 9.52
C ASP A 151 10.54 -0.41 9.01
N ASN A 152 9.73 -1.07 9.83
CA ASN A 152 8.91 -2.18 9.39
C ASN A 152 7.76 -1.65 8.55
N CYS A 153 7.34 -2.41 7.54
CA CYS A 153 6.13 -2.13 6.80
C CYS A 153 5.16 -3.32 6.84
N ALA A 154 3.90 -3.04 6.56
CA ALA A 154 2.84 -4.02 6.49
C ALA A 154 1.85 -3.64 5.39
N TRP A 155 1.17 -4.64 4.84
CA TRP A 155 -0.03 -4.43 4.06
C TRP A 155 -1.23 -4.34 4.99
N TYR A 156 -2.03 -3.31 4.79
CA TYR A 156 -3.29 -3.10 5.49
C TYR A 156 -4.43 -3.28 4.50
N GLN A 157 -5.36 -4.18 4.82
CA GLN A 157 -6.60 -4.33 4.06
C GLN A 157 -7.71 -3.54 4.74
N PHE A 158 -8.22 -2.52 4.06
CA PHE A 158 -9.35 -1.71 4.51
C PHE A 158 -10.58 -2.01 3.68
N ASP A 159 -11.75 -2.02 4.34
CA ASP A 159 -13.05 -2.22 3.70
C ASP A 159 -14.14 -1.58 4.57
N LYS A 160 -14.85 -0.60 4.02
CA LYS A 160 -15.94 0.10 4.70
C LYS A 160 -17.07 -0.83 5.15
N HIS A 161 -17.28 -1.94 4.46
CA HIS A 161 -18.36 -2.89 4.75
C HIS A 161 -17.95 -4.00 5.72
N TYR A 162 -16.69 -4.02 6.14
CA TYR A 162 -16.21 -4.98 7.12
C TYR A 162 -16.63 -4.60 8.54
N THR A 163 -17.23 -5.55 9.26
CA THR A 163 -17.72 -5.34 10.65
C THR A 163 -17.02 -6.26 11.68
N GLY A 164 -16.04 -7.06 11.24
CA GLY A 164 -15.31 -7.99 12.11
C GLY A 164 -14.13 -7.35 12.84
N LYS A 165 -13.41 -8.16 13.58
CA LYS A 165 -12.15 -7.75 14.24
C LYS A 165 -11.01 -7.76 13.24
N THR A 166 -10.06 -6.82 13.38
CA THR A 166 -8.84 -6.82 12.59
C THR A 166 -8.02 -8.08 12.85
N VAL A 167 -7.64 -8.78 11.78
CA VAL A 167 -6.79 -9.97 11.84
C VAL A 167 -5.35 -9.57 11.54
N PHE A 168 -4.42 -9.97 12.42
CA PHE A 168 -2.99 -9.83 12.16
C PHE A 168 -2.43 -11.13 11.59
N VAL A 169 -1.63 -11.02 10.53
CA VAL A 169 -0.93 -12.14 9.88
C VAL A 169 0.58 -11.90 9.98
N GLY A 170 1.29 -12.81 10.61
CA GLY A 170 2.75 -12.78 10.71
C GLY A 170 3.46 -12.99 9.38
N GLN A 171 4.79 -12.81 9.36
CA GLN A 171 5.60 -12.91 8.12
C GLN A 171 5.52 -14.28 7.44
N ASN A 172 5.25 -15.34 8.18
CA ASN A 172 5.17 -16.72 7.65
C ASN A 172 3.73 -17.19 7.45
N GLY A 173 2.77 -16.27 7.38
CA GLY A 173 1.36 -16.61 7.14
C GLY A 173 0.61 -17.17 8.36
N THR A 174 1.22 -17.07 9.55
CA THR A 174 0.63 -17.54 10.82
C THR A 174 0.08 -16.41 11.66
#